data_c3206b5c856239753b7f41c1c6e1c333
#
_entry.id   c3206b5c856239753b7f41c1c6e1c333
#
_cell.length_a   1.000
_cell.length_b   1.000
_cell.length_c   1.000
_cell.angle_alpha   90.00
_cell.angle_beta   90.00
_cell.angle_gamma   90.00
#
_symmetry.space_group_name_H-M   'P 1'
#
loop_
_entity.id
_entity.type
_entity.pdbx_description
1 polymer ?
#
loop_
_entity_poly.entity_id
_entity_poly.type
_entity_poly.pdbx_seq_one_letter_code
_entity_poly.pdbx_strand_id
1 'polypeptide(L)'
;MQEGTIFADANLVYLPYCSSDAHMTDTEREVPGYGAFQMRGRRMALEAVKLLVGSIKENQLVLFGGTSAGGRGSMVTIDAVRYLRYALWTVCCKVN
;
A
#
# COMPACT_ATOMS: atom_id res chain seq x y z
N MET A 1 10.33 5.05 -13.42
CA MET A 1 11.46 5.26 -12.49
C MET A 1 12.64 5.86 -13.24
N GLN A 2 13.55 6.48 -12.52
CA GLN A 2 14.72 7.11 -13.13
C GLN A 2 15.68 6.07 -13.71
N GLU A 3 16.24 6.37 -14.89
CA GLU A 3 17.30 5.57 -15.49
C GLU A 3 18.49 5.46 -14.54
N GLY A 4 19.21 4.34 -14.61
CA GLY A 4 20.39 4.08 -13.79
C GLY A 4 20.12 3.60 -12.37
N THR A 5 18.87 3.41 -11.97
CA THR A 5 18.51 2.77 -10.70
C THR A 5 18.28 1.27 -10.90
N ILE A 6 18.41 0.51 -9.81
CA ILE A 6 18.07 -0.92 -9.82
C ILE A 6 16.60 -1.20 -10.14
N PHE A 7 15.75 -0.17 -10.09
CA PHE A 7 14.31 -0.26 -10.34
C PHE A 7 13.89 0.27 -11.72
N ALA A 8 14.87 0.58 -12.60
CA ALA A 8 14.58 1.17 -13.91
C ALA A 8 13.60 0.32 -14.75
N ASP A 9 13.73 -1.01 -14.68
CA ASP A 9 12.89 -1.96 -15.40
C ASP A 9 11.71 -2.50 -14.59
N ALA A 10 11.47 -1.96 -13.41
CA ALA A 10 10.40 -2.43 -12.55
C ALA A 10 9.03 -1.89 -13.00
N ASN A 11 8.01 -2.71 -12.85
CA ASN A 11 6.64 -2.23 -12.94
C ASN A 11 6.31 -1.43 -11.68
N LEU A 12 5.82 -0.22 -11.85
CA LEU A 12 5.46 0.65 -10.75
C LEU A 12 3.95 0.71 -10.59
N VAL A 13 3.49 0.45 -9.38
CA VAL A 13 2.10 0.68 -8.99
C VAL A 13 2.09 1.70 -7.87
N TYR A 14 1.36 2.78 -8.09
CA TYR A 14 1.23 3.86 -7.13
C TYR A 14 -0.22 3.97 -6.65
N LEU A 15 -0.41 3.90 -5.34
CA LEU A 15 -1.72 4.10 -4.71
C LEU A 15 -1.77 5.50 -4.09
N PRO A 16 -2.54 6.44 -4.67
CA PRO A 16 -2.67 7.79 -4.14
C PRO A 16 -3.26 7.80 -2.74
N TYR A 17 -2.80 8.73 -1.94
CA TYR A 17 -3.30 8.91 -0.58
C TYR A 17 -4.50 9.86 -0.57
N CYS A 18 -5.69 9.34 -0.37
CA CYS A 18 -6.92 10.13 -0.33
C CYS A 18 -7.87 9.74 0.83
N SER A 19 -7.43 8.85 1.71
CA SER A 19 -8.27 8.35 2.82
C SER A 19 -8.05 9.06 4.15
N SER A 20 -7.05 9.92 4.26
CA SER A 20 -6.68 10.69 5.45
C SER A 20 -6.40 9.86 6.72
N ASP A 21 -6.15 8.58 6.58
CA ASP A 21 -5.96 7.62 7.68
C ASP A 21 -4.61 6.90 7.64
N ALA A 22 -3.66 7.40 6.88
CA ALA A 22 -2.35 6.79 6.63
C ALA A 22 -2.47 5.34 6.10
N HIS A 23 -3.52 5.03 5.35
CA HIS A 23 -3.85 3.68 4.84
C HIS A 23 -3.98 2.61 5.94
N MET A 24 -4.31 3.01 7.17
CA MET A 24 -4.26 2.11 8.33
C MET A 24 -5.63 1.62 8.78
N THR A 25 -6.72 2.28 8.40
CA THR A 25 -8.04 1.99 8.95
C THR A 25 -9.04 1.51 7.91
N ASP A 26 -10.12 0.94 8.38
CA ASP A 26 -11.28 0.54 7.58
C ASP A 26 -12.54 0.87 8.38
N THR A 27 -12.87 2.15 8.42
CA THR A 27 -13.97 2.64 9.24
C THR A 27 -14.67 3.84 8.61
N GLU A 28 -15.86 4.11 9.09
CA GLU A 28 -16.58 5.34 8.86
C GLU A 28 -16.46 6.23 10.09
N ARG A 29 -16.20 7.50 9.87
CA ARG A 29 -16.14 8.50 10.94
C ARG A 29 -17.06 9.65 10.65
N GLU A 30 -17.95 9.95 11.59
CA GLU A 30 -18.78 11.12 11.53
C GLU A 30 -18.05 12.32 12.13
N VAL A 31 -18.04 13.42 11.39
CA VAL A 31 -17.45 14.67 11.83
C VAL A 31 -18.55 15.70 11.98
N PRO A 32 -18.80 16.24 13.19
CA PRO A 32 -19.87 17.20 13.43
C PRO A 32 -19.77 18.39 12.48
N GLY A 33 -20.88 18.70 11.78
CA GLY A 33 -20.96 19.80 10.81
C GLY A 33 -20.47 19.45 9.40
N TYR A 34 -19.82 18.30 9.20
CA TYR A 34 -19.24 17.90 7.89
C TYR A 34 -19.77 16.56 7.36
N GLY A 35 -20.52 15.81 8.16
CA GLY A 35 -21.08 14.53 7.78
C GLY A 35 -20.13 13.35 8.01
N ALA A 36 -20.42 12.25 7.33
CA ALA A 36 -19.66 11.01 7.47
C ALA A 36 -18.50 10.93 6.47
N PHE A 37 -17.32 10.54 6.96
CA PHE A 37 -16.12 10.32 6.17
C PHE A 37 -15.76 8.84 6.15
N GLN A 38 -15.43 8.34 4.97
CA GLN A 38 -14.96 6.98 4.79
C GLN A 38 -13.44 6.93 4.96
N MET A 39 -12.99 6.38 6.07
CA MET A 39 -11.56 6.18 6.35
C MET A 39 -11.22 4.71 6.13
N ARG A 40 -11.05 4.33 4.86
CA ARG A 40 -10.91 2.94 4.44
C ARG A 40 -9.62 2.66 3.67
N GLY A 41 -8.57 3.38 4.02
CA GLY A 41 -7.29 3.28 3.33
C GLY A 41 -6.68 1.89 3.40
N ARG A 42 -6.86 1.18 4.51
CA ARG A 42 -6.43 -0.22 4.62
C ARG A 42 -7.16 -1.12 3.63
N ARG A 43 -8.46 -1.00 3.54
CA ARG A 43 -9.27 -1.76 2.57
C ARG A 43 -8.82 -1.46 1.15
N MET A 44 -8.62 -0.19 0.82
CA MET A 44 -8.19 0.23 -0.50
C MET A 44 -6.84 -0.37 -0.87
N ALA A 45 -5.88 -0.34 0.05
CA ALA A 45 -4.56 -0.92 -0.18
C ALA A 45 -4.62 -2.43 -0.39
N LEU A 46 -5.37 -3.13 0.44
CA LEU A 46 -5.52 -4.60 0.33
C LEU A 46 -6.27 -5.00 -0.94
N GLU A 47 -7.30 -4.27 -1.34
CA GLU A 47 -8.02 -4.53 -2.59
C GLU A 47 -7.12 -4.28 -3.82
N ALA A 48 -6.30 -3.23 -3.79
CA ALA A 48 -5.32 -2.98 -4.84
C ALA A 48 -4.32 -4.15 -4.97
N VAL A 49 -3.82 -4.66 -3.85
CA VAL A 49 -2.92 -5.82 -3.85
C VAL A 49 -3.61 -7.06 -4.40
N LYS A 50 -4.85 -7.31 -4.02
CA LYS A 50 -5.65 -8.45 -4.55
C LYS A 50 -5.78 -8.39 -6.07
N LEU A 51 -5.99 -7.21 -6.64
CA LEU A 51 -6.07 -7.03 -8.09
C LEU A 51 -4.74 -7.34 -8.79
N LEU A 52 -3.62 -7.10 -8.11
CA LEU A 52 -2.28 -7.27 -8.67
C LEU A 52 -1.74 -8.70 -8.54
N VAL A 53 -2.19 -9.45 -7.55
CA VAL A 53 -1.63 -10.78 -7.22
C VAL A 53 -1.64 -11.73 -8.42
N GLY A 54 -2.69 -11.72 -9.24
CA GLY A 54 -2.77 -12.55 -10.44
C GLY A 54 -1.75 -12.21 -11.52
N SER A 55 -1.21 -11.00 -11.51
CA SER A 55 -0.22 -10.53 -12.49
C SER A 55 1.23 -10.76 -12.03
N ILE A 56 1.44 -11.16 -10.79
CA ILE A 56 2.77 -11.33 -10.21
C ILE A 56 3.15 -12.81 -10.26
N LYS A 57 4.29 -13.11 -10.89
CA LYS A 57 4.82 -14.47 -10.98
C LYS A 57 5.50 -14.86 -9.66
N GLU A 58 5.57 -16.17 -9.39
CA GLU A 58 6.12 -16.70 -8.14
C GLU A 58 7.55 -16.28 -7.84
N ASN A 59 8.38 -16.15 -8.87
CA ASN A 59 9.79 -15.81 -8.74
C ASN A 59 10.10 -14.33 -8.87
N GLN A 60 9.08 -13.48 -8.92
CA GLN A 60 9.29 -12.03 -9.01
C GLN A 60 9.45 -11.42 -7.61
N LEU A 61 10.42 -10.52 -7.50
CA LEU A 61 10.58 -9.69 -6.32
C LEU A 61 9.50 -8.60 -6.33
N VAL A 62 8.81 -8.46 -5.22
CA VAL A 62 7.83 -7.39 -5.01
C VAL A 62 8.31 -6.51 -3.88
N LEU A 63 8.43 -5.22 -4.15
CA LEU A 63 8.68 -4.22 -3.14
C LEU A 63 7.38 -3.53 -2.79
N PHE A 64 7.05 -3.55 -1.52
CA PHE A 64 5.87 -2.88 -0.99
C PHE A 64 6.31 -1.85 0.04
N GLY A 65 5.91 -0.62 -0.15
CA GLY A 65 6.36 0.43 0.72
C GLY A 65 5.62 1.74 0.50
N GLY A 66 6.10 2.78 1.16
CA GLY A 66 5.52 4.10 1.03
C GLY A 66 6.37 5.15 1.71
N THR A 67 6.00 6.40 1.52
CA THR A 67 6.66 7.56 2.12
C THR A 67 5.70 8.27 3.08
N SER A 68 6.19 8.71 4.23
CA SER A 68 5.42 9.42 5.25
C SER A 68 4.18 8.63 5.69
N ALA A 69 2.97 9.12 5.45
CA ALA A 69 1.73 8.40 5.74
C ALA A 69 1.67 7.01 5.07
N GLY A 70 2.12 6.93 3.83
CA GLY A 70 2.22 5.66 3.09
C GLY A 70 3.24 4.70 3.70
N GLY A 71 4.34 5.22 4.25
CA GLY A 71 5.31 4.43 5.00
C GLY A 71 4.71 3.80 6.25
N ARG A 72 3.96 4.58 7.01
CA ARG A 72 3.24 4.08 8.19
C ARG A 72 2.21 3.01 7.82
N GLY A 73 1.43 3.27 6.78
CA GLY A 73 0.46 2.33 6.26
C GLY A 73 1.10 1.02 5.81
N SER A 74 2.24 1.10 5.13
CA SER A 74 3.00 -0.08 4.70
C SER A 74 3.44 -0.94 5.89
N MET A 75 3.94 -0.31 6.95
CA MET A 75 4.37 -1.02 8.15
C MET A 75 3.21 -1.76 8.84
N VAL A 76 2.05 -1.14 8.88
CA VAL A 76 0.87 -1.72 9.55
C VAL A 76 0.22 -2.81 8.69
N THR A 77 0.27 -2.70 7.36
CA THR A 77 -0.44 -3.61 6.46
C THR A 77 0.41 -4.72 5.88
N ILE A 78 1.73 -4.69 6.07
CA ILE A 78 2.64 -5.63 5.41
C ILE A 78 2.30 -7.10 5.68
N ASP A 79 1.92 -7.44 6.88
CA ASP A 79 1.59 -8.83 7.22
C ASP A 79 0.36 -9.31 6.46
N ALA A 80 -0.65 -8.46 6.33
CA ALA A 80 -1.85 -8.78 5.55
C ALA A 80 -1.52 -8.90 4.07
N VAL A 81 -0.69 -8.02 3.54
CA VAL A 81 -0.22 -8.06 2.14
C VAL A 81 0.58 -9.35 1.88
N ARG A 82 1.50 -9.67 2.78
CA ARG A 82 2.28 -10.90 2.69
C ARG A 82 1.42 -12.15 2.73
N TYR A 83 0.38 -12.15 3.54
CA TYR A 83 -0.56 -13.26 3.64
C TYR A 83 -1.35 -13.48 2.36
N LEU A 84 -1.68 -12.43 1.62
CA LEU A 84 -2.35 -12.53 0.34
C LEU A 84 -1.48 -13.19 -0.75
N ARG A 85 -0.19 -13.24 -0.52
CA ARG A 85 0.75 -13.88 -1.42
C ARG A 85 1.91 -14.50 -0.64
N TYR A 86 2.21 -15.74 -0.95
CA TYR A 86 3.35 -16.50 -0.42
C TYR A 86 4.71 -16.07 -0.99
N ALA A 87 4.90 -14.81 -1.32
CA ALA A 87 6.15 -14.36 -1.92
C ALA A 87 7.04 -13.64 -0.90
N LEU A 88 8.33 -13.61 -1.19
CA LEU A 88 9.30 -12.76 -0.50
C LEU A 88 8.94 -11.28 -0.73
N TRP A 89 8.42 -10.66 0.30
CA TRP A 89 8.11 -9.24 0.30
C TRP A 89 9.19 -8.48 1.05
N THR A 90 9.75 -7.47 0.41
CA THR A 90 10.63 -6.53 1.08
C THR A 90 9.88 -5.23 1.28
N VAL A 91 9.84 -4.75 2.50
CA VAL A 91 9.26 -3.45 2.81
C VAL A 91 10.37 -2.41 2.79
N CYS A 92 10.18 -1.42 1.98
CA CYS A 92 10.98 -0.20 2.01
C CYS A 92 10.11 0.94 2.53
N CYS A 93 10.40 1.43 3.72
CA CYS A 93 9.68 2.53 4.33
C CYS A 93 10.63 3.69 4.57
N LYS A 94 10.29 4.84 4.02
CA LYS A 94 10.92 6.09 4.39
C LYS A 94 9.90 6.92 5.17
N VAL A 95 10.16 7.09 6.45
CA VAL A 95 9.37 7.97 7.31
C VAL A 95 10.17 9.25 7.49
N ASN A 96 9.60 10.33 7.04
CA ASN A 96 10.17 11.65 7.25
C ASN A 96 9.63 12.27 8.54
#